data_d6463bd0c2d5cc952f96fcaf5145496a
#
_entry.id   d6463bd0c2d5cc952f96fcaf5145496a
#
_cell.length_a   1.000
_cell.length_b   1.000
_cell.length_c   1.000
_cell.angle_alpha   90.00
_cell.angle_beta   90.00
_cell.angle_gamma   90.00
#
_symmetry.space_group_name_H-M   'P 1'
#
loop_
_entity.id
_entity.type
_entity.pdbx_description
1 polymer ?
#
loop_
_entity_poly.entity_id
_entity_poly.type
_entity_poly.pdbx_seq_one_letter_code
_entity_poly.pdbx_strand_id
1 'polypeptide(L)'
;MSIKIPFNRNFDVPYGVIETVEPGIRRITANNPGPFTFRGTGTYILGYGRVAVIDPGPDLSEHVDALIRGLGSETISHILVTHTHNDHSPAAKELKARTSAPTYGFGPHGSGKIKKEAQVEAGGDMDFIPDEIVKDGSVIEGGDWAVSCLHTPGHTSNHICFSWDSRKILFPGDQVMGWSTSIVSPPDGDMGDYMRSLEKMLLRNDDIYYPAHGPEIRDPKQMVRDFIIHRREREDKILACLQSGGKTVEEMVPEVYSDISQELFAAAARSLFATVIYLVEQQKIISSDGITINSHYQIRV
;
A
#
# COMPACT_ATOMS: atom_id res chain seq x y z
N MET A 1 3.10 17.69 21.03
CA MET A 1 2.98 16.25 21.37
C MET A 1 2.82 15.51 20.06
N SER A 2 3.59 14.44 19.83
CA SER A 2 3.44 13.65 18.61
C SER A 2 2.08 12.94 18.61
N ILE A 3 1.42 12.90 17.43
CA ILE A 3 0.15 12.20 17.30
C ILE A 3 0.36 10.70 17.57
N LYS A 4 -0.55 10.10 18.30
CA LYS A 4 -0.58 8.65 18.48
C LYS A 4 -1.73 8.10 17.65
N ILE A 5 -1.40 7.52 16.50
CA ILE A 5 -2.40 6.85 15.65
C ILE A 5 -2.97 5.65 16.42
N PRO A 6 -4.30 5.48 16.48
CA PRO A 6 -4.94 4.42 17.26
C PRO A 6 -4.92 3.09 16.48
N PHE A 7 -3.72 2.58 16.19
CA PHE A 7 -3.57 1.29 15.52
C PHE A 7 -4.15 0.15 16.35
N ASN A 8 -4.95 -0.69 15.71
CA ASN A 8 -5.40 -1.94 16.30
C ASN A 8 -4.43 -3.07 15.95
N ARG A 9 -3.66 -3.52 16.94
CA ARG A 9 -2.72 -4.65 16.81
C ARG A 9 -3.27 -5.96 17.37
N ASN A 10 -4.48 -5.95 17.90
CA ASN A 10 -5.18 -7.15 18.34
C ASN A 10 -5.96 -7.71 17.14
N PHE A 11 -5.27 -8.44 16.30
CA PHE A 11 -5.79 -9.00 15.07
C PHE A 11 -5.26 -10.43 14.91
N ASP A 12 -6.13 -11.38 15.15
CA ASP A 12 -5.84 -12.78 15.00
C ASP A 12 -6.73 -13.36 13.90
N VAL A 13 -6.12 -14.03 12.93
CA VAL A 13 -6.81 -14.53 11.74
C VAL A 13 -6.31 -15.93 11.40
N PRO A 14 -7.20 -16.86 11.02
CA PRO A 14 -6.79 -18.17 10.54
C PRO A 14 -6.21 -18.05 9.12
N TYR A 15 -5.08 -18.72 8.88
CA TYR A 15 -4.51 -18.79 7.54
C TYR A 15 -5.25 -19.80 6.66
N GLY A 16 -5.45 -19.43 5.39
CA GLY A 16 -6.06 -20.32 4.40
C GLY A 16 -7.53 -20.66 4.67
N VAL A 17 -8.23 -19.88 5.48
CA VAL A 17 -9.66 -20.03 5.77
C VAL A 17 -10.41 -18.79 5.26
N ILE A 18 -11.47 -19.01 4.49
CA ILE A 18 -12.34 -17.91 4.04
C ILE A 18 -13.26 -17.50 5.19
N GLU A 19 -13.15 -16.24 5.59
CA GLU A 19 -13.99 -15.60 6.61
C GLU A 19 -14.94 -14.60 5.94
N THR A 20 -16.20 -14.56 6.35
CA THR A 20 -17.12 -13.48 5.96
C THR A 20 -16.86 -12.29 6.86
N VAL A 21 -16.36 -11.19 6.28
CA VAL A 21 -16.14 -9.93 7.01
C VAL A 21 -17.37 -9.03 6.95
N GLU A 22 -18.13 -9.13 5.87
CA GLU A 22 -19.42 -8.47 5.69
C GLU A 22 -20.23 -9.20 4.59
N PRO A 23 -21.57 -9.10 4.54
CA PRO A 23 -22.35 -9.69 3.44
C PRO A 23 -21.77 -9.30 2.07
N GLY A 24 -21.44 -10.28 1.23
CA GLY A 24 -20.82 -10.06 -0.08
C GLY A 24 -19.33 -9.71 -0.06
N ILE A 25 -18.69 -9.69 1.12
CA ILE A 25 -17.24 -9.48 1.26
C ILE A 25 -16.67 -10.56 2.16
N ARG A 26 -15.76 -11.32 1.62
CA ARG A 26 -15.02 -12.37 2.33
C ARG A 26 -13.53 -12.09 2.27
N ARG A 27 -12.80 -12.63 3.19
CA ARG A 27 -11.34 -12.52 3.25
C ARG A 27 -10.73 -13.89 3.47
N ILE A 28 -9.59 -14.14 2.86
CA ILE A 28 -8.68 -15.24 3.19
C ILE A 28 -7.29 -14.64 3.42
N THR A 29 -6.62 -14.99 4.51
CA THR A 29 -5.31 -14.45 4.84
C THR A 29 -4.22 -15.44 4.45
N ALA A 30 -3.23 -14.98 3.70
CA ALA A 30 -2.05 -15.75 3.33
C ALA A 30 -1.13 -15.94 4.54
N ASN A 31 -0.46 -17.09 4.62
CA ASN A 31 0.48 -17.40 5.70
C ASN A 31 1.88 -16.81 5.39
N ASN A 32 1.95 -15.47 5.33
CA ASN A 32 3.18 -14.73 5.12
C ASN A 32 3.40 -13.64 6.18
N PRO A 33 3.32 -13.98 7.50
CA PRO A 33 3.50 -12.98 8.55
C PRO A 33 4.92 -12.40 8.52
N GLY A 34 5.03 -11.09 8.77
CA GLY A 34 6.30 -10.40 8.75
C GLY A 34 6.26 -8.95 9.22
N PRO A 35 7.41 -8.29 9.27
CA PRO A 35 7.50 -6.88 9.72
C PRO A 35 6.71 -5.90 8.86
N PHE A 36 6.42 -6.26 7.60
CA PHE A 36 5.69 -5.44 6.64
C PHE A 36 4.27 -5.92 6.39
N THR A 37 4.02 -7.20 6.58
CA THR A 37 2.74 -7.85 6.34
C THR A 37 1.92 -8.12 7.61
N PHE A 38 2.49 -7.84 8.79
CA PHE A 38 1.89 -8.10 10.10
C PHE A 38 1.50 -9.57 10.27
N ARG A 39 0.20 -9.89 10.18
CA ARG A 39 -0.34 -11.26 10.26
C ARG A 39 -0.48 -11.91 8.89
N GLY A 40 0.00 -11.29 7.83
CA GLY A 40 -0.10 -11.77 6.45
C GLY A 40 -0.98 -10.88 5.58
N THR A 41 -1.02 -11.21 4.29
CA THR A 41 -1.79 -10.47 3.29
C THR A 41 -3.22 -10.99 3.22
N GLY A 42 -4.18 -10.08 3.34
CA GLY A 42 -5.60 -10.37 3.18
C GLY A 42 -6.03 -10.27 1.71
N THR A 43 -6.37 -11.41 1.12
CA THR A 43 -7.03 -11.48 -0.18
C THR A 43 -8.53 -11.32 0.02
N TYR A 44 -9.16 -10.34 -0.65
CA TYR A 44 -10.60 -10.13 -0.54
C TYR A 44 -11.36 -10.76 -1.70
N ILE A 45 -12.56 -11.27 -1.39
CA ILE A 45 -13.46 -11.90 -2.36
C ILE A 45 -14.77 -11.10 -2.35
N LEU A 46 -15.15 -10.56 -3.51
CA LEU A 46 -16.35 -9.73 -3.68
C LEU A 46 -17.46 -10.50 -4.40
N GLY A 47 -18.68 -10.37 -3.85
CA GLY A 47 -19.89 -10.97 -4.40
C GLY A 47 -20.07 -12.45 -4.10
N TYR A 48 -21.01 -13.06 -4.82
CA TYR A 48 -21.34 -14.48 -4.75
C TYR A 48 -21.49 -15.07 -6.16
N GLY A 49 -21.25 -16.35 -6.29
CA GLY A 49 -21.37 -17.09 -7.55
C GLY A 49 -20.32 -16.72 -8.59
N ARG A 50 -20.35 -15.48 -9.09
CA ARG A 50 -19.32 -14.90 -9.97
C ARG A 50 -18.58 -13.80 -9.19
N VAL A 51 -17.43 -14.15 -8.64
CA VAL A 51 -16.71 -13.32 -7.68
C VAL A 51 -15.52 -12.60 -8.30
N ALA A 52 -15.13 -11.45 -7.71
CA ALA A 52 -13.80 -10.87 -7.89
C ALA A 52 -12.90 -11.26 -6.73
N VAL A 53 -11.61 -11.38 -7.02
CA VAL A 53 -10.54 -11.54 -6.02
C VAL A 53 -9.66 -10.31 -6.07
N ILE A 54 -9.48 -9.62 -4.94
CA ILE A 54 -8.57 -8.49 -4.79
C ILE A 54 -7.30 -8.97 -4.09
N ASP A 55 -6.14 -8.65 -4.64
CA ASP A 55 -4.81 -9.02 -4.18
C ASP A 55 -4.71 -10.52 -3.88
N PRO A 56 -4.49 -11.35 -4.91
CA PRO A 56 -4.42 -12.80 -4.77
C PRO A 56 -3.28 -13.28 -3.86
N GLY A 57 -2.34 -12.39 -3.50
CA GLY A 57 -1.34 -12.62 -2.49
C GLY A 57 0.05 -13.00 -3.03
N PRO A 58 0.94 -13.45 -2.12
CA PRO A 58 2.28 -13.89 -2.48
C PRO A 58 2.26 -15.19 -3.31
N ASP A 59 3.42 -15.52 -3.89
CA ASP A 59 3.63 -16.80 -4.61
C ASP A 59 3.63 -18.00 -3.64
N LEU A 60 2.45 -18.33 -3.14
CA LEU A 60 2.18 -19.44 -2.23
C LEU A 60 1.04 -20.30 -2.78
N SER A 61 1.38 -21.45 -3.40
CA SER A 61 0.39 -22.35 -3.99
C SER A 61 -0.63 -22.86 -2.97
N GLU A 62 -0.23 -23.06 -1.68
CA GLU A 62 -1.16 -23.43 -0.62
C GLU A 62 -2.24 -22.38 -0.35
N HIS A 63 -1.93 -21.08 -0.55
CA HIS A 63 -2.91 -20.00 -0.42
C HIS A 63 -3.90 -20.03 -1.60
N VAL A 64 -3.40 -20.18 -2.82
CA VAL A 64 -4.24 -20.33 -4.02
C VAL A 64 -5.12 -21.57 -3.93
N ASP A 65 -4.57 -22.68 -3.47
CA ASP A 65 -5.32 -23.91 -3.22
C ASP A 65 -6.45 -23.72 -2.20
N ALA A 66 -6.16 -23.03 -1.09
CA ALA A 66 -7.14 -22.77 -0.05
C ALA A 66 -8.25 -21.83 -0.56
N LEU A 67 -7.90 -20.82 -1.33
CA LEU A 67 -8.84 -19.89 -1.96
C LEU A 67 -9.82 -20.64 -2.89
N ILE A 68 -9.30 -21.45 -3.83
CA ILE A 68 -10.12 -22.19 -4.79
C ILE A 68 -10.99 -23.23 -4.06
N ARG A 69 -10.44 -23.99 -3.12
CA ARG A 69 -11.24 -24.94 -2.33
C ARG A 69 -12.34 -24.26 -1.53
N GLY A 70 -12.02 -23.12 -0.91
CA GLY A 70 -12.98 -22.38 -0.08
C GLY A 70 -14.14 -21.77 -0.87
N LEU A 71 -13.91 -21.43 -2.16
CA LEU A 71 -14.95 -20.94 -3.06
C LEU A 71 -15.88 -22.05 -3.58
N GLY A 72 -15.43 -23.30 -3.59
CA GLY A 72 -16.25 -24.45 -4.01
C GLY A 72 -16.72 -24.33 -5.46
N SER A 73 -18.02 -24.14 -5.68
CA SER A 73 -18.63 -24.05 -7.01
C SER A 73 -18.69 -22.60 -7.59
N GLU A 74 -18.22 -21.61 -6.83
CA GLU A 74 -18.20 -20.24 -7.31
C GLU A 74 -17.11 -20.02 -8.37
N THR A 75 -17.32 -19.10 -9.28
CA THR A 75 -16.40 -18.81 -10.37
C THR A 75 -15.67 -17.50 -10.09
N ILE A 76 -14.35 -17.54 -10.04
CA ILE A 76 -13.53 -16.33 -10.06
C ILE A 76 -13.60 -15.75 -11.46
N SER A 77 -14.19 -14.58 -11.59
CA SER A 77 -14.41 -13.90 -12.89
C SER A 77 -13.44 -12.75 -13.12
N HIS A 78 -12.84 -12.21 -12.05
CA HIS A 78 -11.91 -11.06 -12.09
C HIS A 78 -10.84 -11.23 -11.02
N ILE A 79 -9.59 -10.91 -11.36
CA ILE A 79 -8.46 -10.83 -10.43
C ILE A 79 -7.99 -9.37 -10.43
N LEU A 80 -8.21 -8.67 -9.33
CA LEU A 80 -7.91 -7.25 -9.17
C LEU A 80 -6.64 -7.10 -8.33
N VAL A 81 -5.68 -6.32 -8.81
CA VAL A 81 -4.40 -6.10 -8.10
C VAL A 81 -4.27 -4.63 -7.75
N THR A 82 -4.13 -4.34 -6.44
CA THR A 82 -3.97 -2.96 -5.96
C THR A 82 -2.63 -2.38 -6.36
N HIS A 83 -1.58 -3.15 -6.23
CA HIS A 83 -0.21 -2.78 -6.61
C HIS A 83 0.67 -4.02 -6.74
N THR A 84 1.88 -3.84 -7.23
CA THR A 84 2.76 -4.94 -7.61
C THR A 84 3.88 -5.22 -6.60
N HIS A 85 3.57 -5.26 -5.30
CA HIS A 85 4.52 -5.86 -4.35
C HIS A 85 4.37 -7.40 -4.32
N ASN A 86 5.46 -8.06 -3.94
CA ASN A 86 5.59 -9.53 -3.95
C ASN A 86 4.63 -10.27 -3.00
N ASP A 87 3.93 -9.57 -2.18
CA ASP A 87 2.90 -10.13 -1.29
C ASP A 87 1.47 -9.86 -1.78
N HIS A 88 1.27 -9.17 -2.91
CA HIS A 88 -0.05 -8.86 -3.48
C HIS A 88 -0.32 -9.50 -4.83
N SER A 89 0.61 -9.39 -5.79
CA SER A 89 0.37 -9.74 -7.18
C SER A 89 0.85 -11.13 -7.63
N PRO A 90 1.92 -11.75 -7.08
CA PRO A 90 2.52 -12.93 -7.70
C PRO A 90 1.58 -14.13 -7.86
N ALA A 91 0.68 -14.36 -6.88
CA ALA A 91 -0.29 -15.45 -6.97
C ALA A 91 -1.34 -15.26 -8.09
N ALA A 92 -1.44 -14.05 -8.69
CA ALA A 92 -2.31 -13.78 -9.84
C ALA A 92 -1.98 -14.70 -11.03
N LYS A 93 -0.72 -15.01 -11.25
CA LYS A 93 -0.26 -15.88 -12.34
C LYS A 93 -0.84 -17.30 -12.21
N GLU A 94 -0.70 -17.91 -11.03
CA GLU A 94 -1.25 -19.24 -10.79
C GLU A 94 -2.78 -19.22 -10.79
N LEU A 95 -3.37 -18.24 -10.12
CA LEU A 95 -4.83 -18.12 -10.05
C LEU A 95 -5.45 -17.96 -11.43
N LYS A 96 -4.88 -17.12 -12.30
CA LYS A 96 -5.28 -16.97 -13.71
C LYS A 96 -5.13 -18.28 -14.49
N ALA A 97 -4.01 -18.97 -14.35
CA ALA A 97 -3.78 -20.24 -15.04
C ALA A 97 -4.85 -21.31 -14.69
N ARG A 98 -5.35 -21.29 -13.44
CA ARG A 98 -6.32 -22.27 -12.93
C ARG A 98 -7.78 -21.89 -13.19
N THR A 99 -8.07 -20.60 -13.33
CA THR A 99 -9.45 -20.09 -13.43
C THR A 99 -9.80 -19.46 -14.77
N SER A 100 -8.79 -19.11 -15.56
CA SER A 100 -8.90 -18.30 -16.78
C SER A 100 -9.48 -16.90 -16.54
N ALA A 101 -9.55 -16.43 -15.31
CA ALA A 101 -10.02 -15.08 -14.99
C ALA A 101 -8.97 -14.04 -15.43
N PRO A 102 -9.38 -12.95 -16.12
CA PRO A 102 -8.49 -11.87 -16.47
C PRO A 102 -8.02 -11.10 -15.24
N THR A 103 -6.80 -10.57 -15.32
CA THR A 103 -6.16 -9.74 -14.31
C THR A 103 -6.33 -8.26 -14.62
N TYR A 104 -6.65 -7.46 -13.61
CA TYR A 104 -6.83 -6.02 -13.69
C TYR A 104 -5.84 -5.33 -12.77
N GLY A 105 -5.22 -4.24 -13.23
CA GLY A 105 -4.30 -3.42 -12.43
C GLY A 105 -3.97 -2.13 -13.18
N PHE A 106 -3.29 -1.19 -12.50
CA PHE A 106 -2.89 0.07 -13.13
C PHE A 106 -1.85 -0.15 -14.25
N GLY A 107 -1.02 -1.15 -14.10
CA GLY A 107 0.05 -1.51 -15.04
C GLY A 107 1.16 -2.29 -14.35
N PRO A 108 2.23 -2.64 -15.07
CA PRO A 108 3.41 -3.27 -14.51
C PRO A 108 4.05 -2.44 -13.40
N HIS A 109 4.95 -3.04 -12.62
CA HIS A 109 5.72 -2.34 -11.60
C HIS A 109 6.44 -1.12 -12.19
N GLY A 110 6.37 0.04 -11.51
CA GLY A 110 6.97 1.30 -11.97
C GLY A 110 6.20 2.06 -13.06
N SER A 111 5.04 1.57 -13.52
CA SER A 111 4.30 2.19 -14.65
C SER A 111 3.71 3.57 -14.36
N GLY A 112 3.64 4.00 -13.10
CA GLY A 112 3.28 5.37 -12.73
C GLY A 112 4.42 6.37 -12.88
N LYS A 113 5.68 5.93 -13.11
CA LYS A 113 6.89 6.79 -13.20
C LYS A 113 7.45 6.84 -14.62
N ILE A 114 7.75 8.07 -15.07
CA ILE A 114 8.25 8.35 -16.43
C ILE A 114 9.76 8.01 -16.58
N LYS A 115 10.51 7.79 -15.49
CA LYS A 115 11.97 7.56 -15.55
C LYS A 115 12.32 6.08 -15.64
N LYS A 116 12.87 5.66 -16.80
CA LYS A 116 13.29 4.28 -17.12
C LYS A 116 14.56 3.78 -16.39
N GLU A 117 15.18 4.54 -15.50
CA GLU A 117 16.49 4.23 -14.91
C GLU A 117 16.42 3.89 -13.41
N ALA A 118 15.23 3.62 -12.87
CA ALA A 118 15.11 3.24 -11.47
C ALA A 118 15.73 1.84 -11.24
N GLN A 119 16.66 1.75 -10.29
CA GLN A 119 17.09 0.46 -9.76
C GLN A 119 15.88 -0.33 -9.29
N VAL A 120 15.88 -1.64 -9.57
CA VAL A 120 14.80 -2.56 -9.18
C VAL A 120 14.58 -2.46 -7.66
N GLU A 121 13.37 -2.16 -7.25
CA GLU A 121 12.98 -2.18 -5.85
C GLU A 121 12.99 -3.63 -5.32
N ALA A 122 13.68 -3.86 -4.19
CA ALA A 122 13.66 -5.16 -3.54
C ALA A 122 12.27 -5.39 -2.91
N GLY A 123 11.36 -6.00 -3.62
CA GLY A 123 9.98 -6.24 -3.17
C GLY A 123 8.93 -6.06 -4.26
N GLY A 124 9.31 -5.53 -5.43
CA GLY A 124 8.42 -5.40 -6.58
C GLY A 124 8.31 -6.70 -7.38
N ASP A 125 7.09 -7.08 -7.75
CA ASP A 125 6.81 -8.12 -8.73
C ASP A 125 6.99 -7.54 -10.14
N MET A 126 8.14 -7.83 -10.72
CA MET A 126 8.52 -7.33 -12.05
C MET A 126 7.87 -8.11 -13.20
N ASP A 127 7.28 -9.27 -12.89
CA ASP A 127 6.68 -10.16 -13.89
C ASP A 127 5.18 -9.89 -14.10
N PHE A 128 4.53 -9.19 -13.16
CA PHE A 128 3.11 -8.92 -13.27
C PHE A 128 2.81 -7.89 -14.36
N ILE A 129 2.02 -8.33 -15.33
CA ILE A 129 1.43 -7.47 -16.38
C ILE A 129 -0.07 -7.76 -16.40
N PRO A 130 -0.94 -6.78 -16.06
CA PRO A 130 -2.38 -6.99 -16.10
C PRO A 130 -2.88 -7.21 -17.53
N ASP A 131 -3.91 -8.05 -17.70
CA ASP A 131 -4.59 -8.20 -18.98
C ASP A 131 -5.36 -6.94 -19.34
N GLU A 132 -5.98 -6.32 -18.32
CA GLU A 132 -6.78 -5.13 -18.44
C GLU A 132 -6.15 -4.00 -17.59
N ILE A 133 -5.70 -2.95 -18.28
CA ILE A 133 -5.17 -1.76 -17.61
C ILE A 133 -6.34 -0.89 -17.20
N VAL A 134 -6.42 -0.61 -15.88
CA VAL A 134 -7.42 0.28 -15.31
C VAL A 134 -6.81 1.63 -14.91
N LYS A 135 -7.63 2.67 -14.93
CA LYS A 135 -7.23 4.05 -14.63
C LYS A 135 -8.09 4.61 -13.50
N ASP A 136 -7.72 5.78 -13.03
CA ASP A 136 -8.56 6.54 -12.09
C ASP A 136 -9.98 6.72 -12.65
N GLY A 137 -10.99 6.37 -11.85
CA GLY A 137 -12.39 6.42 -12.25
C GLY A 137 -12.88 5.27 -13.14
N SER A 138 -12.02 4.29 -13.53
CA SER A 138 -12.50 3.07 -14.20
C SER A 138 -13.46 2.31 -13.30
N VAL A 139 -14.50 1.71 -13.88
CA VAL A 139 -15.45 0.86 -13.15
C VAL A 139 -15.32 -0.56 -13.65
N ILE A 140 -15.27 -1.51 -12.71
CA ILE A 140 -15.23 -2.96 -12.97
C ILE A 140 -16.48 -3.56 -12.36
N GLU A 141 -17.25 -4.29 -13.14
CA GLU A 141 -18.54 -4.83 -12.74
C GLU A 141 -18.56 -6.35 -12.83
N GLY A 142 -19.14 -6.98 -11.83
CA GLY A 142 -19.44 -8.42 -11.80
C GLY A 142 -20.92 -8.71 -11.70
N GLY A 143 -21.28 -9.86 -11.10
CA GLY A 143 -22.69 -10.27 -10.96
C GLY A 143 -23.47 -9.35 -10.04
N ASP A 144 -23.09 -9.34 -8.78
CA ASP A 144 -23.75 -8.58 -7.69
C ASP A 144 -22.81 -7.57 -7.02
N TRP A 145 -21.69 -7.26 -7.64
CA TRP A 145 -20.70 -6.31 -7.16
C TRP A 145 -20.22 -5.38 -8.29
N ALA A 146 -19.84 -4.18 -7.93
CA ALA A 146 -19.17 -3.22 -8.81
C ALA A 146 -18.20 -2.39 -7.98
N VAL A 147 -17.01 -2.16 -8.51
CA VAL A 147 -15.99 -1.32 -7.88
C VAL A 147 -15.48 -0.25 -8.83
N SER A 148 -15.26 0.94 -8.32
CA SER A 148 -14.54 2.00 -9.01
C SER A 148 -13.06 1.98 -8.60
N CYS A 149 -12.19 2.34 -9.53
CA CYS A 149 -10.76 2.41 -9.34
C CYS A 149 -10.37 3.82 -8.90
N LEU A 150 -9.62 3.94 -7.82
CA LEU A 150 -9.05 5.19 -7.33
C LEU A 150 -7.52 5.10 -7.41
N HIS A 151 -6.89 5.79 -8.37
CA HIS A 151 -5.44 5.83 -8.47
C HIS A 151 -4.86 6.63 -7.31
N THR A 152 -4.03 5.98 -6.50
CA THR A 152 -3.44 6.49 -5.27
C THR A 152 -1.94 6.20 -5.23
N PRO A 153 -1.15 6.82 -6.14
CA PRO A 153 0.29 6.60 -6.17
C PRO A 153 0.96 7.11 -4.90
N GLY A 154 2.13 6.55 -4.62
CA GLY A 154 2.99 7.01 -3.53
C GLY A 154 3.60 5.90 -2.70
N HIS A 155 2.83 4.90 -2.26
CA HIS A 155 3.40 3.66 -1.74
C HIS A 155 4.15 2.92 -2.85
N THR A 156 3.48 2.69 -3.98
CA THR A 156 4.05 2.41 -5.29
C THR A 156 3.46 3.37 -6.32
N SER A 157 4.12 3.54 -7.47
CA SER A 157 3.64 4.44 -8.53
C SER A 157 2.37 3.93 -9.22
N ASN A 158 2.17 2.60 -9.24
CA ASN A 158 1.03 1.93 -9.84
C ASN A 158 -0.08 1.57 -8.87
N HIS A 159 -0.04 2.11 -7.64
CA HIS A 159 -1.03 1.77 -6.61
C HIS A 159 -2.43 2.27 -6.97
N ILE A 160 -3.41 1.39 -6.81
CA ILE A 160 -4.83 1.69 -7.02
C ILE A 160 -5.65 1.12 -5.86
N CYS A 161 -6.59 1.90 -5.34
CA CYS A 161 -7.60 1.40 -4.41
C CYS A 161 -8.85 0.99 -5.20
N PHE A 162 -9.58 0.00 -4.71
CA PHE A 162 -10.88 -0.39 -5.25
C PHE A 162 -11.99 0.05 -4.31
N SER A 163 -12.99 0.77 -4.83
CA SER A 163 -14.11 1.27 -4.04
C SER A 163 -15.42 0.64 -4.43
N TRP A 164 -16.11 0.03 -3.49
CA TRP A 164 -17.50 -0.36 -3.66
C TRP A 164 -18.39 0.81 -3.25
N ASP A 165 -18.53 1.77 -4.16
CA ASP A 165 -19.13 3.10 -3.87
C ASP A 165 -20.56 3.02 -3.32
N SER A 166 -21.39 2.12 -3.84
CA SER A 166 -22.79 1.96 -3.36
C SER A 166 -22.86 1.47 -1.91
N ARG A 167 -21.79 0.91 -1.38
CA ARG A 167 -21.66 0.44 0.00
C ARG A 167 -20.76 1.32 0.86
N LYS A 168 -20.15 2.35 0.28
CA LYS A 168 -19.16 3.22 0.93
C LYS A 168 -17.99 2.45 1.56
N ILE A 169 -17.50 1.47 0.84
CA ILE A 169 -16.40 0.59 1.25
C ILE A 169 -15.23 0.80 0.33
N LEU A 170 -14.02 0.92 0.90
CA LEU A 170 -12.79 1.00 0.15
C LEU A 170 -11.86 -0.17 0.52
N PHE A 171 -11.20 -0.72 -0.48
CA PHE A 171 -10.06 -1.62 -0.36
C PHE A 171 -8.80 -0.81 -0.67
N PRO A 172 -8.14 -0.25 0.35
CA PRO A 172 -7.06 0.71 0.15
C PRO A 172 -5.71 0.05 -0.16
N GLY A 173 -5.64 -1.27 -0.32
CA GLY A 173 -4.36 -1.98 -0.42
C GLY A 173 -3.43 -1.59 0.74
N ASP A 174 -2.26 -1.07 0.38
CA ASP A 174 -1.25 -0.60 1.33
C ASP A 174 -1.17 0.92 1.48
N GLN A 175 -2.10 1.66 0.86
CA GLN A 175 -2.13 3.13 0.99
C GLN A 175 -2.45 3.58 2.42
N VAL A 176 -3.38 2.88 3.10
CA VAL A 176 -3.74 3.12 4.51
C VAL A 176 -4.00 1.79 5.19
N MET A 177 -3.23 1.49 6.24
CA MET A 177 -3.31 0.25 6.99
C MET A 177 -3.82 0.47 8.42
N GLY A 178 -4.46 -0.54 9.01
CA GLY A 178 -5.04 -0.46 10.36
C GLY A 178 -4.07 -0.76 11.50
N TRP A 179 -2.83 -1.17 11.23
CA TRP A 179 -1.87 -1.64 12.24
C TRP A 179 -0.54 -0.87 12.27
N SER A 180 -0.19 -0.23 11.18
CA SER A 180 1.05 0.57 11.00
C SER A 180 0.84 1.62 9.92
N THR A 181 1.74 2.60 9.83
CA THR A 181 1.80 3.50 8.68
C THR A 181 2.45 2.79 7.49
N SER A 182 2.00 3.14 6.29
CA SER A 182 2.53 2.60 5.05
C SER A 182 3.99 2.99 4.84
N ILE A 183 4.74 2.14 4.17
CA ILE A 183 6.10 2.43 3.76
C ILE A 183 6.06 3.17 2.42
N VAL A 184 6.87 4.20 2.30
CA VAL A 184 7.12 4.91 1.05
C VAL A 184 8.61 4.84 0.80
N SER A 185 9.02 4.09 -0.23
CA SER A 185 10.44 3.82 -0.51
C SER A 185 10.77 4.14 -1.95
N PRO A 186 11.72 5.06 -2.22
CA PRO A 186 12.26 5.22 -3.57
C PRO A 186 13.01 3.94 -4.01
N PRO A 187 13.07 3.64 -5.32
CA PRO A 187 12.76 4.55 -6.43
C PRO A 187 11.29 4.61 -6.84
N ASP A 188 10.47 3.60 -6.56
CA ASP A 188 9.08 3.58 -7.01
C ASP A 188 8.17 4.40 -6.09
N GLY A 189 8.35 4.29 -4.76
CA GLY A 189 7.63 5.08 -3.78
C GLY A 189 7.96 6.58 -3.85
N ASP A 190 6.96 7.43 -3.64
CA ASP A 190 7.04 8.90 -3.72
C ASP A 190 6.20 9.55 -2.62
N MET A 191 6.85 10.35 -1.74
CA MET A 191 6.17 10.97 -0.60
C MET A 191 5.20 12.08 -1.03
N GLY A 192 5.51 12.82 -2.07
CA GLY A 192 4.64 13.87 -2.60
C GLY A 192 3.35 13.28 -3.20
N ASP A 193 3.49 12.21 -4.01
CA ASP A 193 2.34 11.47 -4.53
C ASP A 193 1.52 10.84 -3.39
N TYR A 194 2.19 10.26 -2.40
CA TYR A 194 1.54 9.65 -1.24
C TYR A 194 0.69 10.66 -0.47
N MET A 195 1.23 11.85 -0.20
CA MET A 195 0.48 12.93 0.47
C MET A 195 -0.72 13.40 -0.35
N ARG A 196 -0.56 13.59 -1.67
CA ARG A 196 -1.67 13.94 -2.57
C ARG A 196 -2.75 12.85 -2.58
N SER A 197 -2.35 11.59 -2.56
CA SER A 197 -3.27 10.45 -2.51
C SER A 197 -4.05 10.40 -1.20
N LEU A 198 -3.40 10.67 -0.05
CA LEU A 198 -4.10 10.78 1.23
C LEU A 198 -5.11 11.94 1.24
N GLU A 199 -4.73 13.11 0.69
CA GLU A 199 -5.63 14.27 0.56
C GLU A 199 -6.83 13.95 -0.35
N LYS A 200 -6.62 13.23 -1.45
CA LYS A 200 -7.69 12.73 -2.32
C LYS A 200 -8.63 11.78 -1.58
N MET A 201 -8.10 10.89 -0.74
CA MET A 201 -8.89 9.97 0.08
C MET A 201 -9.73 10.72 1.13
N LEU A 202 -9.27 11.84 1.69
CA LEU A 202 -10.05 12.67 2.63
C LEU A 202 -11.33 13.26 2.01
N LEU A 203 -11.35 13.47 0.69
CA LEU A 203 -12.52 13.99 -0.02
C LEU A 203 -13.62 12.94 -0.18
N ARG A 204 -13.32 11.66 0.06
CA ARG A 204 -14.26 10.56 -0.02
C ARG A 204 -15.15 10.48 1.22
N ASN A 205 -16.23 9.73 1.08
CA ASN A 205 -17.19 9.51 2.17
C ASN A 205 -17.41 8.01 2.39
N ASP A 206 -16.31 7.27 2.49
CA ASP A 206 -16.35 5.85 2.80
C ASP A 206 -16.58 5.65 4.31
N ASP A 207 -17.34 4.61 4.65
CA ASP A 207 -17.65 4.27 6.04
C ASP A 207 -16.65 3.26 6.62
N ILE A 208 -16.06 2.41 5.76
CA ILE A 208 -15.12 1.36 6.17
C ILE A 208 -14.01 1.21 5.12
N TYR A 209 -12.76 1.01 5.61
CA TYR A 209 -11.65 0.51 4.80
C TYR A 209 -11.32 -0.93 5.19
N TYR A 210 -11.09 -1.77 4.19
CA TYR A 210 -10.55 -3.12 4.32
C TYR A 210 -9.13 -3.17 3.73
N PRO A 211 -8.08 -2.87 4.53
CA PRO A 211 -6.70 -2.86 4.05
C PRO A 211 -6.17 -4.27 3.79
N ALA A 212 -5.10 -4.37 2.99
CA ALA A 212 -4.46 -5.65 2.71
C ALA A 212 -3.79 -6.24 3.96
N HIS A 213 -3.35 -5.39 4.90
CA HIS A 213 -2.72 -5.83 6.15
C HIS A 213 -3.42 -5.27 7.38
N GLY A 214 -3.74 -6.19 8.31
CA GLY A 214 -4.35 -5.84 9.59
C GLY A 214 -5.87 -5.75 9.56
N PRO A 215 -6.47 -5.19 10.62
CA PRO A 215 -7.92 -5.11 10.77
C PRO A 215 -8.54 -4.01 9.90
N GLU A 216 -9.86 -4.08 9.76
CA GLU A 216 -10.65 -3.04 9.14
C GLU A 216 -10.54 -1.70 9.89
N ILE A 217 -10.76 -0.61 9.16
CA ILE A 217 -10.74 0.76 9.67
C ILE A 217 -12.17 1.32 9.58
N ARG A 218 -12.80 1.56 10.75
CA ARG A 218 -14.20 2.02 10.86
C ARG A 218 -14.36 3.54 10.99
N ASP A 219 -13.27 4.27 11.12
CA ASP A 219 -13.23 5.73 10.98
C ASP A 219 -12.11 6.10 9.99
N PRO A 220 -12.37 5.85 8.68
CA PRO A 220 -11.35 6.06 7.67
C PRO A 220 -10.90 7.51 7.57
N LYS A 221 -11.83 8.47 7.72
CA LYS A 221 -11.48 9.90 7.66
C LYS A 221 -10.51 10.32 8.77
N GLN A 222 -10.75 9.85 9.99
CA GLN A 222 -9.85 10.15 11.11
C GLN A 222 -8.50 9.48 10.89
N MET A 223 -8.47 8.20 10.47
CA MET A 223 -7.24 7.47 10.18
C MET A 223 -6.40 8.18 9.11
N VAL A 224 -7.01 8.62 8.00
CA VAL A 224 -6.30 9.34 6.93
C VAL A 224 -5.76 10.70 7.43
N ARG A 225 -6.53 11.44 8.26
CA ARG A 225 -6.03 12.66 8.90
C ARG A 225 -4.82 12.39 9.77
N ASP A 226 -4.88 11.33 10.56
CA ASP A 226 -3.80 10.95 11.47
C ASP A 226 -2.53 10.56 10.68
N PHE A 227 -2.68 9.88 9.55
CA PHE A 227 -1.58 9.59 8.63
C PHE A 227 -0.95 10.88 8.08
N ILE A 228 -1.75 11.83 7.62
CA ILE A 228 -1.26 13.12 7.11
C ILE A 228 -0.50 13.88 8.21
N ILE A 229 -1.07 13.96 9.42
CA ILE A 229 -0.43 14.65 10.56
C ILE A 229 0.88 13.96 10.90
N HIS A 230 0.90 12.63 10.97
CA HIS A 230 2.11 11.87 11.25
C HIS A 230 3.22 12.14 10.22
N ARG A 231 2.89 12.22 8.92
CA ARG A 231 3.87 12.55 7.86
C ARG A 231 4.42 13.96 8.04
N ARG A 232 3.55 14.95 8.30
CA ARG A 232 3.98 16.33 8.57
C ARG A 232 4.86 16.44 9.81
N GLU A 233 4.55 15.73 10.89
CA GLU A 233 5.42 15.66 12.06
C GLU A 233 6.81 15.08 11.73
N ARG A 234 6.90 14.10 10.81
CA ARG A 234 8.20 13.58 10.33
C ARG A 234 8.95 14.63 9.52
N GLU A 235 8.26 15.41 8.65
CA GLU A 235 8.87 16.56 7.96
C GLU A 235 9.43 17.58 8.96
N ASP A 236 8.65 17.96 9.96
CA ASP A 236 9.07 18.92 11.00
C ASP A 236 10.29 18.40 11.78
N LYS A 237 10.33 17.12 12.13
CA LYS A 237 11.50 16.51 12.80
C LYS A 237 12.75 16.56 11.93
N ILE A 238 12.63 16.28 10.62
CA ILE A 238 13.75 16.39 9.68
C ILE A 238 14.27 17.84 9.63
N LEU A 239 13.37 18.80 9.45
CA LEU A 239 13.73 20.22 9.43
C LEU A 239 14.39 20.66 10.74
N ALA A 240 13.85 20.25 11.89
CA ALA A 240 14.46 20.54 13.19
C ALA A 240 15.86 19.92 13.35
N CYS A 241 16.04 18.68 12.89
CA CYS A 241 17.32 17.98 12.89
C CYS A 241 18.38 18.73 12.06
N LEU A 242 18.00 19.36 10.98
CA LEU A 242 18.88 20.11 10.08
C LEU A 242 19.18 21.55 10.57
N GLN A 243 18.52 22.06 11.62
CA GLN A 243 18.83 23.37 12.22
C GLN A 243 20.26 23.43 12.80
N SER A 244 20.77 22.29 13.25
CA SER A 244 22.14 22.19 13.81
C SER A 244 23.25 22.05 12.78
N GLY A 245 22.92 22.02 11.49
CA GLY A 245 23.86 21.86 10.37
C GLY A 245 23.44 20.78 9.38
N GLY A 246 24.20 20.64 8.30
CA GLY A 246 23.93 19.64 7.28
C GLY A 246 24.16 18.21 7.81
N LYS A 247 23.27 17.28 7.41
CA LYS A 247 23.33 15.86 7.80
C LYS A 247 22.98 14.96 6.63
N THR A 248 23.49 13.73 6.68
CA THR A 248 23.07 12.63 5.82
C THR A 248 21.78 11.99 6.33
N VAL A 249 21.12 11.15 5.51
CA VAL A 249 19.96 10.38 5.94
C VAL A 249 20.28 9.50 7.13
N GLU A 250 21.42 8.82 7.11
CA GLU A 250 21.85 7.92 8.19
C GLU A 250 22.00 8.65 9.54
N GLU A 251 22.57 9.85 9.53
CA GLU A 251 22.74 10.68 10.73
C GLU A 251 21.39 11.20 11.27
N MET A 252 20.38 11.39 10.42
CA MET A 252 19.05 11.84 10.83
C MET A 252 18.17 10.72 11.39
N VAL A 253 18.34 9.47 10.97
CA VAL A 253 17.46 8.35 11.37
C VAL A 253 17.30 8.21 12.88
N PRO A 254 18.35 8.18 13.72
CA PRO A 254 18.21 8.01 15.17
C PRO A 254 17.42 9.15 15.84
N GLU A 255 17.51 10.37 15.32
CA GLU A 255 16.82 11.53 15.86
C GLU A 255 15.35 11.56 15.43
N VAL A 256 15.08 11.32 14.14
CA VAL A 256 13.75 11.37 13.55
C VAL A 256 12.89 10.17 13.96
N TYR A 257 13.52 9.01 14.11
CA TYR A 257 12.89 7.72 14.46
C TYR A 257 13.33 7.19 15.82
N SER A 258 13.45 8.07 16.81
CA SER A 258 13.82 7.70 18.18
C SER A 258 12.85 6.74 18.89
N ASP A 259 11.67 6.53 18.30
CA ASP A 259 10.56 5.73 18.83
C ASP A 259 10.50 4.29 18.25
N ILE A 260 11.45 3.89 17.38
CA ILE A 260 11.51 2.54 16.81
C ILE A 260 12.79 1.80 17.22
N SER A 261 12.79 0.47 17.07
CA SER A 261 14.00 -0.34 17.31
C SER A 261 15.05 -0.13 16.21
N GLN A 262 16.34 -0.29 16.58
CA GLN A 262 17.46 -0.13 15.63
C GLN A 262 17.40 -1.11 14.46
N GLU A 263 16.79 -2.28 14.63
CA GLU A 263 16.59 -3.28 13.56
C GLU A 263 15.76 -2.73 12.39
N LEU A 264 14.91 -1.73 12.66
CA LEU A 264 14.08 -1.08 11.64
C LEU A 264 14.74 0.15 11.00
N PHE A 265 15.94 0.54 11.42
CA PHE A 265 16.59 1.76 10.93
C PHE A 265 16.86 1.74 9.42
N ALA A 266 17.18 0.59 8.85
CA ALA A 266 17.38 0.47 7.41
C ALA A 266 16.08 0.76 6.61
N ALA A 267 14.94 0.28 7.09
CA ALA A 267 13.63 0.57 6.49
C ALA A 267 13.21 2.03 6.74
N ALA A 268 13.47 2.54 7.94
CA ALA A 268 13.23 3.93 8.32
C ALA A 268 14.06 4.90 7.46
N ALA A 269 15.32 4.57 7.17
CA ALA A 269 16.20 5.38 6.30
C ALA A 269 15.62 5.55 4.90
N ARG A 270 15.04 4.51 4.31
CA ARG A 270 14.39 4.59 2.99
C ARG A 270 13.16 5.51 3.04
N SER A 271 12.31 5.35 4.05
CA SER A 271 11.13 6.20 4.24
C SER A 271 11.50 7.66 4.56
N LEU A 272 12.59 7.86 5.32
CA LEU A 272 13.15 9.20 5.57
C LEU A 272 13.66 9.81 4.26
N PHE A 273 14.38 9.04 3.47
CA PHE A 273 14.90 9.49 2.18
C PHE A 273 13.77 9.92 1.22
N ALA A 274 12.65 9.18 1.17
CA ALA A 274 11.47 9.63 0.43
C ALA A 274 10.97 11.01 0.88
N THR A 275 10.94 11.25 2.19
CA THR A 275 10.54 12.56 2.75
C THR A 275 11.58 13.64 2.45
N VAL A 276 12.87 13.31 2.48
CA VAL A 276 13.96 14.22 2.10
C VAL A 276 13.83 14.64 0.63
N ILE A 277 13.59 13.70 -0.29
CA ILE A 277 13.34 14.02 -1.71
C ILE A 277 12.18 14.99 -1.82
N TYR A 278 11.07 14.72 -1.17
CA TYR A 278 9.90 15.59 -1.16
C TYR A 278 10.21 16.99 -0.62
N LEU A 279 10.98 17.10 0.47
CA LEU A 279 11.39 18.40 1.02
C LEU A 279 12.33 19.18 0.08
N VAL A 280 13.18 18.49 -0.70
CA VAL A 280 13.99 19.10 -1.75
C VAL A 280 13.12 19.64 -2.86
N GLU A 281 12.15 18.88 -3.33
CA GLU A 281 11.16 19.30 -4.33
C GLU A 281 10.34 20.52 -3.87
N GLN A 282 9.98 20.56 -2.57
CA GLN A 282 9.33 21.69 -1.91
C GLN A 282 10.27 22.89 -1.69
N GLN A 283 11.53 22.78 -2.10
CA GLN A 283 12.56 23.82 -1.91
C GLN A 283 12.79 24.22 -0.43
N LYS A 284 12.47 23.34 0.53
CA LYS A 284 12.71 23.57 1.97
C LYS A 284 14.13 23.21 2.38
N ILE A 285 14.72 22.22 1.73
CA ILE A 285 16.10 21.79 1.93
C ILE A 285 16.83 21.66 0.59
N ILE A 286 18.15 21.65 0.64
CA ILE A 286 19.02 21.50 -0.53
C ILE A 286 20.11 20.49 -0.23
N SER A 287 20.70 19.93 -1.30
CA SER A 287 21.95 19.19 -1.27
C SER A 287 22.89 19.76 -2.31
N SER A 288 24.19 19.83 -2.00
CA SER A 288 25.24 20.31 -2.92
C SER A 288 25.90 19.17 -3.71
N ASP A 289 25.70 17.91 -3.26
CA ASP A 289 26.35 16.71 -3.79
C ASP A 289 25.39 15.72 -4.45
N GLY A 290 24.20 16.23 -4.85
CA GLY A 290 23.16 15.46 -5.51
C GLY A 290 22.07 14.94 -4.55
N ILE A 291 21.09 14.21 -5.09
CA ILE A 291 19.98 13.66 -4.30
C ILE A 291 20.13 12.14 -4.25
N THR A 292 20.86 11.68 -3.24
CA THR A 292 21.09 10.27 -2.94
C THR A 292 20.92 10.02 -1.44
N ILE A 293 20.71 8.78 -1.04
CA ILE A 293 20.59 8.42 0.39
C ILE A 293 21.84 8.79 1.21
N ASN A 294 22.99 8.92 0.57
CA ASN A 294 24.28 9.22 1.20
C ASN A 294 24.67 10.71 1.12
N SER A 295 23.88 11.53 0.41
CA SER A 295 24.17 12.96 0.25
C SER A 295 23.93 13.73 1.55
N HIS A 296 24.60 14.89 1.67
CA HIS A 296 24.35 15.82 2.76
C HIS A 296 23.23 16.78 2.40
N TYR A 297 22.33 16.97 3.32
CA TYR A 297 21.15 17.85 3.21
C TYR A 297 21.22 18.95 4.24
N GLN A 298 20.80 20.15 3.86
CA GLN A 298 20.74 21.31 4.74
C GLN A 298 19.50 22.17 4.46
N ILE A 299 19.08 22.98 5.43
CA ILE A 299 18.02 23.96 5.25
C ILE A 299 18.38 24.91 4.11
N ARG A 300 17.42 25.17 3.23
CA ARG A 300 17.59 26.22 2.22
C ARG A 300 17.42 27.58 2.88
N VAL A 301 18.46 28.40 2.84
CA VAL A 301 18.47 29.79 3.32
C VAL A 301 17.91 30.73 2.28
#